data_33c730df75d921b07f271e014a7fe785
#
_entry.id   33c730df75d921b07f271e014a7fe785
#
_cell.length_a   1.000
_cell.length_b   1.000
_cell.length_c   1.000
_cell.angle_alpha   90.00
_cell.angle_beta   90.00
_cell.angle_gamma   90.00
#
_symmetry.space_group_name_H-M   'P 1'
#
loop_
_entity.id
_entity.type
_entity.pdbx_description
1 polymer ?
#
loop_
_entity_poly.entity_id
_entity_poly.type
_entity_poly.pdbx_seq_one_letter_code
_entity_poly.pdbx_strand_id
1 'polypeptide(L)'
;MINKVNKPITYFLISFLIIFILSFSVIFIMEKEISKSKSEDIMASETRIVTTKTQILEDALYRIIGDLGYLNHVYSLKLSENVDLDEIATEWTELAKHKKIYDQIRYIDKNGNEIIKIKYDGAKAYRVYDDTLENKKDRYYFIKTENIKYNQIYISPIDLNMKNNSIEKPFKPVIKFYTPVFSKNGDFDGIIILNYLAKPMIERFNTIALSENADIYLINKDGYFLSSKNPEDEWGFMFEEKHDITYSILYRKEWEQIKLGEGQIVTNNGVFTFKPIYIDKNSIDNLNIMEEGNVISEDVKWFVVSHINQNVPAYKFFVTSPISLGAIILKDNLPKILLISLVAFLLAYLIYVNRRTYFKVKYYSEFDSLTQLYNRRYGYYKIKALIDRDERRSNIFSICFIDINGLKQINDYLGHSYGDELIITVAEVMKKQIRDEDLAVRLGGDEFLILFKDVDADESEKIWSRIVANFNEINEKEKRPYIISASHGIIEYDNNQKRGIDDLITKADEKMYLEKEEIKKNLNVIRPKV
;
A
#
# COMPACT_ATOMS: atom_id res chain seq x y z
N MET A 1 -27.61 -37.59 -9.07
CA MET A 1 -26.99 -37.53 -7.72
C MET A 1 -25.62 -36.82 -7.71
N ILE A 2 -24.77 -36.98 -8.71
CA ILE A 2 -23.39 -36.39 -8.75
C ILE A 2 -23.38 -34.86 -8.67
N ASN A 3 -24.35 -34.14 -9.24
CA ASN A 3 -24.42 -32.68 -9.22
C ASN A 3 -24.75 -32.03 -7.84
N LYS A 4 -25.25 -32.81 -6.87
CA LYS A 4 -25.55 -32.25 -5.53
C LYS A 4 -24.36 -32.36 -4.55
N VAL A 5 -23.38 -33.23 -4.84
CA VAL A 5 -22.22 -33.47 -3.96
C VAL A 5 -21.14 -32.39 -4.09
N ASN A 6 -21.06 -31.71 -5.25
CA ASN A 6 -20.02 -30.70 -5.50
C ASN A 6 -20.36 -29.29 -4.94
N LYS A 7 -21.61 -29.03 -4.58
CA LYS A 7 -22.02 -27.73 -4.03
C LYS A 7 -21.23 -27.27 -2.77
N PRO A 8 -20.96 -28.13 -1.79
CA PRO A 8 -20.22 -27.70 -0.60
C PRO A 8 -18.77 -27.29 -0.88
N ILE A 9 -18.10 -27.98 -1.83
CA ILE A 9 -16.72 -27.64 -2.25
C ILE A 9 -16.70 -26.30 -2.95
N THR A 10 -17.68 -26.02 -3.82
CA THR A 10 -17.82 -24.72 -4.49
C THR A 10 -18.02 -23.60 -3.48
N TYR A 11 -18.83 -23.78 -2.45
CA TYR A 11 -19.00 -22.81 -1.36
C TYR A 11 -17.72 -22.59 -0.58
N PHE A 12 -16.94 -23.63 -0.31
CA PHE A 12 -15.63 -23.51 0.32
C PHE A 12 -14.68 -22.65 -0.51
N LEU A 13 -14.52 -22.94 -1.80
CA LEU A 13 -13.63 -22.22 -2.68
C LEU A 13 -14.03 -20.74 -2.83
N ILE A 14 -15.31 -20.48 -3.02
CA ILE A 14 -15.83 -19.10 -3.16
C ILE A 14 -15.63 -18.33 -1.86
N SER A 15 -16.00 -18.90 -0.70
CA SER A 15 -15.84 -18.22 0.58
C SER A 15 -14.39 -17.97 0.94
N PHE A 16 -13.50 -18.93 0.70
CA PHE A 16 -12.06 -18.75 0.87
C PHE A 16 -11.54 -17.59 0.02
N LEU A 17 -11.87 -17.58 -1.27
CA LEU A 17 -11.41 -16.57 -2.21
C LEU A 17 -11.91 -15.16 -1.81
N ILE A 18 -13.18 -15.04 -1.44
CA ILE A 18 -13.77 -13.76 -1.02
C ILE A 18 -13.08 -13.24 0.25
N ILE A 19 -12.95 -14.07 1.28
CA ILE A 19 -12.32 -13.68 2.55
C ILE A 19 -10.86 -13.28 2.30
N PHE A 20 -10.14 -14.06 1.51
CA PHE A 20 -8.74 -13.79 1.17
C PHE A 20 -8.58 -12.46 0.43
N ILE A 21 -9.38 -12.22 -0.65
CA ILE A 21 -9.32 -10.98 -1.43
C ILE A 21 -9.66 -9.77 -0.57
N LEU A 22 -10.72 -9.85 0.25
CA LEU A 22 -11.11 -8.73 1.13
C LEU A 22 -10.01 -8.42 2.14
N SER A 23 -9.45 -9.43 2.78
CA SER A 23 -8.39 -9.25 3.77
C SER A 23 -7.10 -8.71 3.14
N PHE A 24 -6.73 -9.23 1.96
CA PHE A 24 -5.57 -8.72 1.22
C PHE A 24 -5.76 -7.28 0.76
N SER A 25 -6.97 -6.92 0.31
CA SER A 25 -7.30 -5.55 -0.09
C SER A 25 -7.17 -4.56 1.07
N VAL A 26 -7.61 -4.94 2.27
CA VAL A 26 -7.45 -4.13 3.48
C VAL A 26 -5.97 -3.90 3.79
N ILE A 27 -5.14 -4.94 3.77
CA ILE A 27 -3.68 -4.80 3.98
C ILE A 27 -3.09 -3.87 2.92
N PHE A 28 -3.42 -4.07 1.66
CA PHE A 28 -2.90 -3.25 0.56
C PHE A 28 -3.23 -1.77 0.75
N ILE A 29 -4.46 -1.45 1.13
CA ILE A 29 -4.90 -0.07 1.40
C ILE A 29 -4.13 0.51 2.59
N MET A 30 -4.06 -0.23 3.70
CA MET A 30 -3.34 0.21 4.90
C MET A 30 -1.86 0.47 4.63
N GLU A 31 -1.16 -0.43 3.95
CA GLU A 31 0.26 -0.27 3.63
C GLU A 31 0.50 0.88 2.65
N LYS A 32 -0.43 1.12 1.72
CA LYS A 32 -0.37 2.27 0.83
C LYS A 32 -0.47 3.59 1.60
N GLU A 33 -1.40 3.69 2.56
CA GLU A 33 -1.55 4.89 3.40
C GLU A 33 -0.34 5.09 4.33
N ILE A 34 0.18 4.02 4.92
CA ILE A 34 1.42 4.07 5.73
C ILE A 34 2.60 4.54 4.87
N SER A 35 2.76 4.00 3.67
CA SER A 35 3.82 4.40 2.74
C SER A 35 3.71 5.88 2.37
N LYS A 36 2.50 6.35 2.07
CA LYS A 36 2.22 7.76 1.76
C LYS A 36 2.58 8.67 2.95
N SER A 37 2.08 8.37 4.15
CA SER A 37 2.38 9.15 5.35
C SER A 37 3.88 9.21 5.62
N LYS A 38 4.60 8.08 5.52
CA LYS A 38 6.05 8.06 5.72
C LYS A 38 6.81 8.85 4.65
N SER A 39 6.38 8.80 3.38
CA SER A 39 7.00 9.59 2.33
C SER A 39 6.82 11.09 2.57
N GLU A 40 5.64 11.53 3.01
CA GLU A 40 5.36 12.93 3.36
C GLU A 40 6.21 13.39 4.56
N ASP A 41 6.34 12.57 5.60
CA ASP A 41 7.17 12.85 6.77
C ASP A 41 8.65 12.99 6.39
N ILE A 42 9.18 12.08 5.57
CA ILE A 42 10.55 12.14 5.08
C ILE A 42 10.76 13.39 4.23
N MET A 43 9.87 13.69 3.30
CA MET A 43 9.94 14.89 2.46
C MET A 43 9.93 16.18 3.30
N ALA A 44 9.07 16.26 4.30
CA ALA A 44 9.01 17.38 5.21
C ALA A 44 10.28 17.51 6.06
N SER A 45 10.85 16.39 6.49
CA SER A 45 12.13 16.38 7.23
C SER A 45 13.28 16.88 6.37
N GLU A 46 13.42 16.36 5.14
CA GLU A 46 14.49 16.78 4.22
C GLU A 46 14.34 18.27 3.84
N THR A 47 13.11 18.76 3.67
CA THR A 47 12.87 20.20 3.44
C THR A 47 13.37 21.06 4.60
N ARG A 48 13.08 20.65 5.85
CA ARG A 48 13.57 21.36 7.03
C ARG A 48 15.11 21.37 7.08
N ILE A 49 15.73 20.22 6.81
CA ILE A 49 17.19 20.09 6.82
C ILE A 49 17.82 21.02 5.77
N VAL A 50 17.35 20.95 4.53
CA VAL A 50 17.83 21.78 3.43
C VAL A 50 17.63 23.27 3.75
N THR A 51 16.46 23.65 4.26
CA THR A 51 16.17 25.05 4.65
C THR A 51 17.09 25.51 5.77
N THR A 52 17.29 24.70 6.82
CA THR A 52 18.19 25.05 7.92
C THR A 52 19.63 25.22 7.45
N LYS A 53 20.11 24.31 6.60
CA LYS A 53 21.46 24.41 6.03
C LYS A 53 21.64 25.63 5.14
N THR A 54 20.65 25.96 4.31
CA THR A 54 20.64 27.17 3.48
C THR A 54 20.73 28.42 4.37
N GLN A 55 19.91 28.49 5.41
CA GLN A 55 19.90 29.63 6.33
C GLN A 55 21.22 29.81 7.08
N ILE A 56 21.88 28.72 7.50
CA ILE A 56 23.22 28.80 8.11
C ILE A 56 24.23 29.46 7.20
N LEU A 57 24.19 29.16 5.90
CA LEU A 57 25.09 29.72 4.91
C LEU A 57 24.75 31.19 4.65
N GLU A 58 23.47 31.52 4.47
CA GLU A 58 23.00 32.91 4.28
C GLU A 58 23.37 33.78 5.48
N ASP A 59 23.11 33.34 6.70
CA ASP A 59 23.46 34.07 7.93
C ASP A 59 24.97 34.34 8.05
N ALA A 60 25.79 33.37 7.59
CA ALA A 60 27.24 33.57 7.58
C ALA A 60 27.65 34.66 6.58
N LEU A 61 27.07 34.67 5.37
CA LEU A 61 27.37 35.63 4.34
C LEU A 61 26.88 37.04 4.72
N TYR A 62 25.67 37.17 5.26
CA TYR A 62 25.13 38.46 5.73
C TYR A 62 25.99 39.10 6.83
N ARG A 63 26.52 38.29 7.75
CA ARG A 63 27.44 38.82 8.78
C ARG A 63 28.69 39.43 8.16
N ILE A 64 29.25 38.83 7.13
CA ILE A 64 30.46 39.36 6.47
C ILE A 64 30.15 40.59 5.65
N ILE A 65 28.98 40.64 5.01
CA ILE A 65 28.48 41.86 4.32
C ILE A 65 28.38 43.00 5.33
N GLY A 66 27.82 42.75 6.52
CA GLY A 66 27.74 43.74 7.59
C GLY A 66 29.11 44.20 8.08
N ASP A 67 30.05 43.30 8.29
CA ASP A 67 31.42 43.63 8.69
C ASP A 67 32.12 44.50 7.61
N LEU A 68 31.95 44.19 6.30
CA LEU A 68 32.51 44.97 5.22
C LEU A 68 31.89 46.35 5.12
N GLY A 69 30.56 46.45 5.30
CA GLY A 69 29.85 47.72 5.35
C GLY A 69 30.34 48.62 6.48
N TYR A 70 30.51 48.05 7.68
CA TYR A 70 31.09 48.77 8.81
C TYR A 70 32.51 49.25 8.53
N LEU A 71 33.39 48.41 8.00
CA LEU A 71 34.75 48.78 7.64
C LEU A 71 34.79 49.91 6.61
N ASN A 72 33.96 49.85 5.57
CA ASN A 72 33.86 50.86 4.55
C ASN A 72 33.39 52.20 5.13
N HIS A 73 32.36 52.17 5.98
CA HIS A 73 31.84 53.37 6.62
C HIS A 73 32.89 54.04 7.53
N VAL A 74 33.52 53.28 8.43
CA VAL A 74 34.53 53.77 9.37
C VAL A 74 35.77 54.30 8.63
N TYR A 75 36.23 53.58 7.58
CA TYR A 75 37.34 54.01 6.76
C TYR A 75 37.03 55.35 6.07
N SER A 76 35.86 55.49 5.46
CA SER A 76 35.44 56.72 4.79
C SER A 76 35.34 57.91 5.74
N LEU A 77 34.87 57.72 6.97
CA LEU A 77 34.85 58.76 8.00
C LEU A 77 36.28 59.17 8.40
N LYS A 78 37.16 58.22 8.70
CA LYS A 78 38.54 58.48 9.12
C LYS A 78 39.36 59.14 8.00
N LEU A 79 39.17 58.71 6.77
CA LEU A 79 39.79 59.37 5.62
C LEU A 79 39.38 60.84 5.54
N SER A 80 38.13 61.17 5.92
CA SER A 80 37.60 62.51 5.91
C SER A 80 38.16 63.39 7.02
N GLU A 81 38.68 62.81 8.08
CA GLU A 81 39.27 63.46 9.25
C GLU A 81 40.80 63.47 9.23
N ASN A 82 41.44 63.02 8.12
CA ASN A 82 42.89 62.87 7.96
C ASN A 82 43.54 62.00 9.03
N VAL A 83 42.85 60.92 9.49
CA VAL A 83 43.37 59.97 10.43
C VAL A 83 44.51 59.15 9.85
N ASP A 84 45.50 58.83 10.67
CA ASP A 84 46.65 58.04 10.25
C ASP A 84 46.22 56.60 9.83
N LEU A 85 46.73 56.16 8.66
CA LEU A 85 46.53 54.82 8.16
C LEU A 85 47.01 53.71 9.12
N ASP A 86 47.96 54.02 10.01
CA ASP A 86 48.46 53.11 11.02
C ASP A 86 47.41 52.84 12.14
N GLU A 87 46.59 53.83 12.46
CA GLU A 87 45.47 53.64 13.37
C GLU A 87 44.40 52.74 12.74
N ILE A 88 44.05 52.95 11.49
CA ILE A 88 43.10 52.09 10.78
C ILE A 88 43.61 50.63 10.68
N ALA A 89 44.91 50.46 10.36
CA ALA A 89 45.54 49.15 10.29
C ALA A 89 45.50 48.42 11.64
N THR A 90 45.65 49.17 12.74
CA THR A 90 45.59 48.61 14.12
C THR A 90 44.18 48.10 14.41
N GLU A 91 43.14 48.86 14.13
CA GLU A 91 41.74 48.44 14.32
C GLU A 91 41.40 47.20 13.46
N TRP A 92 41.84 47.16 12.23
CA TRP A 92 41.60 46.02 11.34
C TRP A 92 42.36 44.78 11.80
N THR A 93 43.54 44.96 12.44
CA THR A 93 44.29 43.86 13.04
C THR A 93 43.55 43.29 14.25
N GLU A 94 43.00 44.14 15.12
CA GLU A 94 42.19 43.69 16.25
C GLU A 94 40.87 43.01 15.75
N LEU A 95 40.24 43.53 14.72
CA LEU A 95 39.08 42.85 14.12
C LEU A 95 39.43 41.46 13.62
N ALA A 96 40.50 41.31 12.84
CA ALA A 96 40.95 40.02 12.31
C ALA A 96 41.31 39.02 13.43
N LYS A 97 41.98 39.52 14.49
CA LYS A 97 42.36 38.74 15.68
C LYS A 97 41.17 38.22 16.47
N HIS A 98 40.12 39.02 16.61
CA HIS A 98 38.93 38.61 17.37
C HIS A 98 37.96 37.75 16.53
N LYS A 99 37.74 38.11 15.28
CA LYS A 99 36.82 37.35 14.39
C LYS A 99 37.41 36.00 13.95
N LYS A 100 38.72 35.91 13.69
CA LYS A 100 39.46 34.69 13.26
C LYS A 100 38.89 34.01 11.99
N ILE A 101 38.13 34.77 11.21
CA ILE A 101 37.45 34.28 9.98
C ILE A 101 37.94 34.96 8.72
N TYR A 102 38.80 35.97 8.86
CA TYR A 102 39.38 36.71 7.72
C TYR A 102 40.83 36.31 7.51
N ASP A 103 41.12 35.62 6.37
CA ASP A 103 42.49 35.33 5.97
C ASP A 103 43.28 36.64 5.74
N GLN A 104 42.62 37.63 5.10
CA GLN A 104 43.19 38.94 4.85
C GLN A 104 42.10 40.02 4.88
N ILE A 105 42.48 41.20 5.41
CA ILE A 105 41.73 42.45 5.26
C ILE A 105 42.64 43.43 4.55
N ARG A 106 42.19 44.01 3.43
CA ARG A 106 43.04 44.86 2.60
C ARG A 106 42.30 46.12 2.19
N TYR A 107 43.07 47.23 2.15
CA TYR A 107 42.73 48.41 1.36
C TYR A 107 43.70 48.51 0.19
N ILE A 108 43.16 48.68 -1.01
CA ILE A 108 43.90 48.84 -2.27
C ILE A 108 43.48 50.17 -2.85
N ASP A 109 44.45 51.05 -3.14
CA ASP A 109 44.21 52.39 -3.69
C ASP A 109 43.68 52.37 -5.14
N LYS A 110 43.28 53.52 -5.65
CA LYS A 110 42.81 53.67 -7.05
C LYS A 110 43.81 53.27 -8.11
N ASN A 111 45.09 53.22 -7.78
CA ASN A 111 46.17 52.82 -8.69
C ASN A 111 46.43 51.28 -8.61
N GLY A 112 45.73 50.58 -7.74
CA GLY A 112 45.88 49.14 -7.52
C GLY A 112 46.92 48.74 -6.48
N ASN A 113 47.50 49.68 -5.76
CA ASN A 113 48.53 49.38 -4.75
C ASN A 113 47.88 48.93 -3.44
N GLU A 114 48.38 47.85 -2.84
CA GLU A 114 48.01 47.45 -1.47
C GLU A 114 48.60 48.51 -0.50
N ILE A 115 47.75 49.24 0.23
CA ILE A 115 48.14 50.24 1.21
C ILE A 115 48.06 49.70 2.63
N ILE A 116 46.96 48.99 2.95
CA ILE A 116 46.80 48.28 4.20
C ILE A 116 46.60 46.83 3.86
N LYS A 117 47.36 45.95 4.54
CA LYS A 117 47.21 44.50 4.43
C LYS A 117 47.36 43.86 5.80
N ILE A 118 46.27 43.40 6.32
CA ILE A 118 46.23 42.61 7.54
C ILE A 118 46.12 41.12 7.17
N LYS A 119 46.88 40.28 7.80
CA LYS A 119 46.91 38.85 7.58
C LYS A 119 46.60 38.11 8.87
N TYR A 120 45.84 37.01 8.77
CA TYR A 120 45.63 36.06 9.87
C TYR A 120 46.18 34.69 9.45
N ASP A 121 47.14 34.17 10.18
CA ASP A 121 47.84 32.95 9.86
C ASP A 121 47.25 31.69 10.54
N GLY A 122 46.12 31.82 11.24
CA GLY A 122 45.48 30.78 12.05
C GLY A 122 45.79 30.89 13.51
N ALA A 123 46.83 31.62 13.91
CA ALA A 123 47.24 31.84 15.29
C ALA A 123 47.14 33.35 15.70
N LYS A 124 47.67 34.23 14.86
CA LYS A 124 47.71 35.67 15.14
C LYS A 124 47.34 36.49 13.89
N ALA A 125 46.82 37.66 14.14
CA ALA A 125 46.65 38.70 13.14
C ALA A 125 47.80 39.68 13.17
N TYR A 126 48.30 40.13 12.03
CA TYR A 126 49.39 41.08 11.94
C TYR A 126 49.28 41.87 10.63
N ARG A 127 49.82 43.12 10.67
CA ARG A 127 49.98 43.95 9.48
C ARG A 127 51.19 43.50 8.67
N VAL A 128 51.07 43.47 7.37
CA VAL A 128 52.13 43.27 6.41
C VAL A 128 52.70 44.62 5.99
N TYR A 129 54.03 44.79 6.01
CA TYR A 129 54.69 46.03 5.70
C TYR A 129 55.34 46.01 4.29
N ASP A 130 55.80 47.15 3.85
CA ASP A 130 56.08 47.59 2.47
C ASP A 130 56.81 46.61 1.54
N ASP A 131 57.72 45.80 1.97
CA ASP A 131 58.54 44.96 1.09
C ASP A 131 57.78 43.77 0.44
N THR A 132 56.53 43.51 0.86
CA THR A 132 55.69 42.40 0.37
C THR A 132 54.32 42.84 -0.14
N LEU A 133 54.08 44.16 -0.18
CA LEU A 133 52.84 44.72 -0.75
C LEU A 133 52.96 44.67 -2.28
N GLU A 134 51.87 44.30 -2.94
CA GLU A 134 51.83 44.11 -4.38
C GLU A 134 50.82 45.07 -5.05
N ASN A 135 51.07 45.39 -6.31
CA ASN A 135 50.05 46.03 -7.14
C ASN A 135 49.07 44.94 -7.64
N LYS A 136 47.77 45.23 -7.48
CA LYS A 136 46.65 44.30 -7.80
C LYS A 136 45.75 44.81 -8.92
N LYS A 137 46.19 45.81 -9.68
CA LYS A 137 45.42 46.47 -10.74
C LYS A 137 44.86 45.49 -11.78
N ASP A 138 45.63 44.44 -12.11
CA ASP A 138 45.28 43.45 -13.13
C ASP A 138 44.41 42.31 -12.56
N ARG A 139 44.05 42.32 -11.28
CA ARG A 139 43.23 41.29 -10.68
C ARG A 139 41.74 41.51 -11.00
N TYR A 140 41.03 40.42 -11.28
CA TYR A 140 39.62 40.45 -11.68
C TYR A 140 38.73 41.26 -10.72
N TYR A 141 38.97 41.18 -9.43
CA TYR A 141 38.20 41.92 -8.43
C TYR A 141 38.46 43.41 -8.45
N PHE A 142 39.64 43.87 -8.87
CA PHE A 142 39.93 45.30 -9.05
C PHE A 142 39.31 45.82 -10.34
N ILE A 143 39.46 45.10 -11.46
CA ILE A 143 38.89 45.47 -12.76
C ILE A 143 37.35 45.55 -12.68
N LYS A 144 36.70 44.60 -11.99
CA LYS A 144 35.24 44.63 -11.83
C LYS A 144 34.76 45.82 -11.00
N THR A 145 35.57 46.32 -10.04
CA THR A 145 35.18 47.47 -9.19
C THR A 145 35.16 48.81 -9.90
N GLU A 146 35.81 49.00 -11.03
CA GLU A 146 35.73 50.25 -11.81
C GLU A 146 34.28 50.61 -12.25
N ASN A 147 33.39 49.59 -12.31
CA ASN A 147 31.99 49.76 -12.68
C ASN A 147 31.03 49.66 -11.47
N ILE A 148 31.55 49.50 -10.25
CA ILE A 148 30.72 49.39 -9.04
C ILE A 148 30.36 50.76 -8.50
N LYS A 149 29.06 50.95 -8.21
CA LYS A 149 28.55 52.23 -7.65
C LYS A 149 28.73 52.27 -6.14
N TYR A 150 28.58 53.47 -5.59
CA TYR A 150 28.58 53.70 -4.15
C TYR A 150 27.65 52.72 -3.41
N ASN A 151 28.09 52.23 -2.27
CA ASN A 151 27.38 51.24 -1.44
C ASN A 151 27.09 49.86 -2.11
N GLN A 152 27.78 49.51 -3.18
CA GLN A 152 27.67 48.17 -3.75
C GLN A 152 28.74 47.23 -3.19
N ILE A 153 28.34 46.01 -2.85
CA ILE A 153 29.24 44.94 -2.41
C ILE A 153 29.26 43.86 -3.47
N TYR A 154 30.47 43.46 -3.81
CA TYR A 154 30.68 42.30 -4.69
C TYR A 154 31.14 41.07 -3.87
N ILE A 155 30.61 39.88 -4.22
CA ILE A 155 30.96 38.61 -3.60
C ILE A 155 31.51 37.69 -4.68
N SER A 156 32.73 37.17 -4.48
CA SER A 156 33.34 36.22 -5.42
C SER A 156 32.71 34.81 -5.27
N PRO A 157 32.82 33.93 -6.28
CA PRO A 157 32.67 32.53 -6.07
C PRO A 157 33.57 32.03 -4.92
N ILE A 158 33.21 30.89 -4.35
CA ILE A 158 34.05 30.21 -3.38
C ILE A 158 35.13 29.39 -4.11
N ASP A 159 36.40 29.69 -3.86
CA ASP A 159 37.56 29.10 -4.51
C ASP A 159 38.53 28.58 -3.46
N LEU A 160 39.44 27.65 -3.86
CA LEU A 160 40.60 27.33 -3.04
C LEU A 160 41.64 28.44 -3.19
N ASN A 161 42.25 28.86 -2.07
CA ASN A 161 43.23 29.93 -2.10
C ASN A 161 44.47 29.55 -2.96
N MET A 162 44.90 30.54 -3.76
CA MET A 162 46.08 30.39 -4.63
C MET A 162 47.26 31.14 -4.01
N LYS A 163 48.40 30.45 -3.95
CA LYS A 163 49.68 31.01 -3.53
C LYS A 163 50.74 30.67 -4.58
N ASN A 164 51.44 31.66 -5.09
CA ASN A 164 52.49 31.45 -6.13
C ASN A 164 51.95 30.67 -7.36
N ASN A 165 50.76 30.98 -7.84
CA ASN A 165 50.06 30.34 -8.96
C ASN A 165 49.76 28.85 -8.77
N SER A 166 49.78 28.33 -7.54
CA SER A 166 49.39 26.97 -7.19
C SER A 166 48.35 26.97 -6.06
N ILE A 167 47.54 25.93 -5.96
CA ILE A 167 46.53 25.80 -4.90
C ILE A 167 47.26 25.60 -3.57
N GLU A 168 46.92 26.42 -2.56
CA GLU A 168 47.51 26.36 -1.23
C GLU A 168 47.11 25.06 -0.53
N LYS A 169 48.09 24.35 0.05
CA LYS A 169 47.84 23.15 0.87
C LYS A 169 48.26 23.42 2.32
N PRO A 170 47.47 22.96 3.32
CA PRO A 170 46.17 22.28 3.16
C PRO A 170 45.14 23.18 2.48
N PHE A 171 44.15 22.58 1.80
CA PHE A 171 43.12 23.31 1.05
C PHE A 171 42.41 24.36 1.93
N LYS A 172 42.33 25.57 1.40
CA LYS A 172 41.85 26.75 2.10
C LYS A 172 40.74 27.44 1.27
N PRO A 173 39.47 27.02 1.46
CA PRO A 173 38.36 27.65 0.77
C PRO A 173 38.22 29.11 1.20
N VAL A 174 38.12 30.02 0.24
CA VAL A 174 37.98 31.47 0.49
C VAL A 174 36.90 32.08 -0.36
N ILE A 175 36.25 33.11 0.18
CA ILE A 175 35.32 33.99 -0.54
C ILE A 175 35.84 35.42 -0.38
N LYS A 176 35.89 36.15 -1.46
CA LYS A 176 36.30 37.56 -1.41
C LYS A 176 35.07 38.45 -1.43
N PHE A 177 34.96 39.28 -0.43
CA PHE A 177 33.95 40.33 -0.35
C PHE A 177 34.67 41.66 -0.56
N TYR A 178 34.20 42.49 -1.47
CA TYR A 178 34.84 43.79 -1.71
C TYR A 178 33.83 44.85 -2.06
N THR A 179 34.20 46.10 -1.74
CA THR A 179 33.38 47.28 -1.95
C THR A 179 34.28 48.46 -2.35
N PRO A 180 33.81 49.36 -3.23
CA PRO A 180 34.54 50.55 -3.56
C PRO A 180 34.52 51.56 -2.42
N VAL A 181 35.58 52.30 -2.29
CA VAL A 181 35.74 53.47 -1.41
C VAL A 181 35.70 54.74 -2.26
N PHE A 182 34.99 55.71 -1.80
CA PHE A 182 34.91 57.02 -2.48
C PHE A 182 35.36 58.15 -1.56
N SER A 183 36.06 59.13 -2.11
CA SER A 183 36.45 60.36 -1.43
C SER A 183 35.21 61.21 -1.08
N LYS A 184 35.38 62.26 -0.27
CA LYS A 184 34.32 63.25 0.02
C LYS A 184 33.73 63.89 -1.22
N ASN A 185 34.52 64.03 -2.29
CA ASN A 185 34.09 64.63 -3.55
C ASN A 185 33.34 63.65 -4.48
N GLY A 186 33.17 62.35 -4.04
CA GLY A 186 32.55 61.33 -4.84
C GLY A 186 33.46 60.59 -5.84
N ASP A 187 34.77 60.88 -5.81
CA ASP A 187 35.74 60.24 -6.70
C ASP A 187 36.14 58.87 -6.13
N PHE A 188 36.34 57.91 -7.01
CA PHE A 188 36.85 56.56 -6.64
C PHE A 188 38.24 56.69 -6.03
N ASP A 189 38.40 56.16 -4.80
CA ASP A 189 39.64 56.24 -4.04
C ASP A 189 40.34 54.88 -3.94
N GLY A 190 39.58 53.79 -4.05
CA GLY A 190 40.10 52.43 -3.98
C GLY A 190 39.04 51.40 -3.58
N ILE A 191 39.49 50.28 -3.06
CA ILE A 191 38.61 49.20 -2.62
C ILE A 191 39.02 48.63 -1.27
N ILE A 192 38.04 48.21 -0.47
CA ILE A 192 38.25 47.39 0.69
C ILE A 192 37.87 45.93 0.36
N ILE A 193 38.74 44.98 0.74
CA ILE A 193 38.56 43.56 0.45
C ILE A 193 38.67 42.74 1.74
N LEU A 194 37.68 41.89 2.01
CA LEU A 194 37.74 40.84 3.00
C LEU A 194 37.91 39.46 2.32
N ASN A 195 39.02 38.79 2.59
CA ASN A 195 39.16 37.38 2.23
C ASN A 195 38.60 36.52 3.39
N TYR A 196 37.38 36.09 3.25
CA TYR A 196 36.70 35.26 4.24
C TYR A 196 37.14 33.78 4.14
N LEU A 197 37.52 33.18 5.27
CA LEU A 197 37.79 31.76 5.40
C LEU A 197 36.48 30.96 5.42
N ALA A 198 36.13 30.31 4.32
CA ALA A 198 34.87 29.59 4.21
C ALA A 198 34.87 28.21 4.92
N LYS A 199 36.02 27.70 5.33
CA LYS A 199 36.16 26.40 6.00
C LYS A 199 35.26 26.26 7.24
N PRO A 200 35.20 27.20 8.20
CA PRO A 200 34.30 27.07 9.36
C PRO A 200 32.82 27.06 8.97
N MET A 201 32.46 27.79 7.92
CA MET A 201 31.07 27.78 7.39
C MET A 201 30.71 26.42 6.80
N ILE A 202 31.59 25.82 6.02
CA ILE A 202 31.41 24.49 5.41
C ILE A 202 31.38 23.40 6.50
N GLU A 203 32.25 23.49 7.50
CA GLU A 203 32.25 22.55 8.63
C GLU A 203 30.92 22.61 9.41
N ARG A 204 30.42 23.82 9.66
CA ARG A 204 29.11 24.00 10.30
C ARG A 204 27.97 23.45 9.42
N PHE A 205 28.01 23.69 8.11
CA PHE A 205 27.08 23.08 7.16
C PHE A 205 27.08 21.56 7.23
N ASN A 206 28.27 20.95 7.37
CA ASN A 206 28.40 19.48 7.40
C ASN A 206 27.96 18.88 8.74
N THR A 207 28.03 19.59 9.86
CA THR A 207 27.78 19.05 11.18
C THR A 207 26.37 19.31 11.72
N ILE A 208 25.65 20.31 11.21
CA ILE A 208 24.32 20.70 11.68
C ILE A 208 23.24 20.13 10.75
N ALA A 209 22.10 19.74 11.33
CA ALA A 209 20.94 19.23 10.59
C ALA A 209 21.31 18.04 9.69
N LEU A 210 21.76 16.95 10.30
CA LEU A 210 22.10 15.72 9.58
C LEU A 210 20.82 15.00 9.14
N SER A 211 20.86 14.40 7.97
CA SER A 211 19.82 13.49 7.49
C SER A 211 20.18 12.04 7.81
N GLU A 212 19.19 11.26 8.23
CA GLU A 212 19.34 9.81 8.40
C GLU A 212 19.16 9.06 7.08
N ASN A 213 18.51 9.68 6.10
CA ASN A 213 18.07 9.03 4.87
C ASN A 213 18.78 9.52 3.61
N ALA A 214 19.44 10.68 3.68
CA ALA A 214 19.98 11.36 2.50
C ALA A 214 21.42 11.81 2.69
N ASP A 215 22.15 11.82 1.59
CA ASP A 215 23.41 12.52 1.45
C ASP A 215 23.13 14.00 1.08
N ILE A 216 23.84 14.92 1.72
CA ILE A 216 23.60 16.36 1.50
C ILE A 216 24.83 16.99 0.87
N TYR A 217 24.57 17.78 -0.16
CA TYR A 217 25.59 18.41 -1.00
C TYR A 217 25.44 19.92 -0.98
N LEU A 218 26.58 20.61 -0.99
CA LEU A 218 26.68 22.01 -1.37
C LEU A 218 27.29 22.08 -2.77
N ILE A 219 26.62 22.68 -3.72
CA ILE A 219 26.95 22.62 -5.14
C ILE A 219 26.99 24.04 -5.71
N ASN A 220 27.97 24.34 -6.58
CA ASN A 220 28.03 25.62 -7.27
C ASN A 220 27.08 25.67 -8.49
N LYS A 221 27.02 26.83 -9.16
CA LYS A 221 26.15 27.08 -10.33
C LYS A 221 26.41 26.14 -11.52
N ASP A 222 27.61 25.59 -11.62
CA ASP A 222 28.04 24.72 -12.72
C ASP A 222 27.92 23.24 -12.40
N GLY A 223 27.47 22.92 -11.16
CA GLY A 223 27.25 21.54 -10.71
C GLY A 223 28.42 20.90 -9.99
N TYR A 224 29.51 21.66 -9.70
CA TYR A 224 30.63 21.13 -8.94
C TYR A 224 30.35 21.13 -7.45
N PHE A 225 30.87 20.11 -6.77
CA PHE A 225 30.74 19.96 -5.33
C PHE A 225 31.66 20.92 -4.58
N LEU A 226 31.08 21.73 -3.72
CA LEU A 226 31.77 22.53 -2.71
C LEU A 226 31.85 21.82 -1.37
N SER A 227 30.86 20.96 -1.11
CA SER A 227 30.89 19.95 -0.05
C SER A 227 30.12 18.72 -0.46
N SER A 228 30.70 17.55 -0.18
CA SER A 228 30.21 16.25 -0.59
C SER A 228 30.46 15.21 0.52
N LYS A 229 29.70 14.10 0.49
CA LYS A 229 29.98 12.92 1.32
C LYS A 229 31.37 12.36 1.07
N ASN A 230 31.83 12.40 -0.19
CA ASN A 230 33.17 12.00 -0.58
C ASN A 230 34.02 13.26 -0.82
N PRO A 231 34.93 13.64 0.09
CA PRO A 231 35.75 14.85 -0.07
C PRO A 231 36.63 14.87 -1.33
N GLU A 232 36.89 13.72 -1.94
CA GLU A 232 37.66 13.67 -3.18
C GLU A 232 36.89 14.22 -4.39
N ASP A 233 35.57 14.27 -4.33
CA ASP A 233 34.74 14.83 -5.40
C ASP A 233 34.65 16.37 -5.34
N GLU A 234 35.12 16.95 -4.24
CA GLU A 234 35.04 18.41 -4.01
C GLU A 234 36.04 19.17 -4.89
N TRP A 235 35.68 20.42 -5.19
CA TRP A 235 36.52 21.41 -5.90
C TRP A 235 36.91 21.00 -7.32
N GLY A 236 36.15 20.14 -7.99
CA GLY A 236 36.46 19.59 -9.32
C GLY A 236 36.77 20.65 -10.38
N PHE A 237 36.17 21.86 -10.30
CA PHE A 237 36.43 22.97 -11.23
C PHE A 237 37.83 23.57 -11.09
N MET A 238 38.58 23.23 -10.05
CA MET A 238 39.95 23.70 -9.82
C MET A 238 41.01 22.66 -10.17
N PHE A 239 40.61 21.46 -10.57
CA PHE A 239 41.49 20.35 -10.90
C PHE A 239 41.15 19.76 -12.26
N GLU A 240 42.07 19.73 -13.18
CA GLU A 240 41.84 19.28 -14.54
C GLU A 240 41.36 17.81 -14.58
N GLU A 241 41.92 16.97 -13.71
CA GLU A 241 41.58 15.55 -13.60
C GLU A 241 40.18 15.27 -12.99
N LYS A 242 39.51 16.30 -12.46
CA LYS A 242 38.20 16.17 -11.82
C LYS A 242 37.08 16.91 -12.54
N HIS A 243 37.35 17.46 -13.71
CA HIS A 243 36.35 18.27 -14.44
C HIS A 243 35.05 17.54 -14.76
N ASP A 244 35.10 16.21 -14.91
CA ASP A 244 33.93 15.38 -15.20
C ASP A 244 33.18 14.92 -13.93
N ILE A 245 33.69 15.23 -12.73
CA ILE A 245 33.04 14.88 -11.46
C ILE A 245 32.10 16.02 -11.06
N THR A 246 30.93 16.03 -11.65
CA THR A 246 29.93 17.05 -11.36
C THR A 246 28.53 16.46 -11.14
N TYR A 247 27.74 17.12 -10.32
CA TYR A 247 26.35 16.79 -10.12
C TYR A 247 25.55 16.88 -11.43
N SER A 248 25.92 17.81 -12.27
CA SER A 248 25.29 18.03 -13.59
C SER A 248 25.52 16.88 -14.58
N ILE A 249 26.63 16.16 -14.46
CA ILE A 249 26.91 14.96 -15.25
C ILE A 249 26.25 13.75 -14.64
N LEU A 250 26.38 13.56 -13.31
CA LEU A 250 25.82 12.41 -12.57
C LEU A 250 24.30 12.37 -12.59
N TYR A 251 23.65 13.52 -12.49
CA TYR A 251 22.18 13.66 -12.35
C TYR A 251 21.65 14.72 -13.32
N ARG A 252 21.93 14.56 -14.60
CA ARG A 252 21.67 15.58 -15.63
C ARG A 252 20.22 16.04 -15.70
N LYS A 253 19.28 15.12 -15.61
CA LYS A 253 17.83 15.44 -15.69
C LYS A 253 17.36 16.19 -14.44
N GLU A 254 17.81 15.75 -13.29
CA GLU A 254 17.50 16.34 -12.00
C GLU A 254 18.16 17.72 -11.87
N TRP A 255 19.38 17.87 -12.36
CA TRP A 255 20.10 19.15 -12.35
C TRP A 255 19.35 20.25 -13.11
N GLU A 256 18.75 19.92 -14.25
CA GLU A 256 17.93 20.90 -15.00
C GLU A 256 16.74 21.42 -14.19
N GLN A 257 16.18 20.60 -13.30
CA GLN A 257 15.10 21.03 -12.39
C GLN A 257 15.66 21.82 -11.19
N ILE A 258 16.78 21.37 -10.61
CA ILE A 258 17.43 22.02 -9.47
C ILE A 258 17.81 23.46 -9.79
N LYS A 259 18.30 23.72 -10.98
CA LYS A 259 18.67 25.07 -11.42
C LYS A 259 17.50 26.07 -11.47
N LEU A 260 16.26 25.59 -11.59
CA LEU A 260 15.07 26.44 -11.71
C LEU A 260 14.66 27.10 -10.39
N GLY A 261 15.03 26.52 -9.23
CA GLY A 261 14.65 27.09 -7.94
C GLY A 261 14.69 26.10 -6.80
N GLU A 262 13.81 26.27 -5.82
CA GLU A 262 13.64 25.34 -4.70
C GLU A 262 12.55 24.33 -5.01
N GLY A 263 12.66 23.11 -4.46
CA GLY A 263 11.65 22.09 -4.65
C GLY A 263 12.06 20.70 -4.23
N GLN A 264 11.19 19.75 -4.58
CA GLN A 264 11.40 18.32 -4.40
C GLN A 264 11.00 17.57 -5.65
N ILE A 265 11.81 16.59 -6.05
CA ILE A 265 11.53 15.72 -7.19
C ILE A 265 11.81 14.25 -6.82
N VAL A 266 10.99 13.36 -7.33
CA VAL A 266 11.15 11.90 -7.21
C VAL A 266 11.44 11.35 -8.59
N THR A 267 12.56 10.66 -8.74
CA THR A 267 13.01 10.06 -10.00
C THR A 267 13.47 8.62 -9.77
N ASN A 268 13.85 7.93 -10.83
CA ASN A 268 14.45 6.59 -10.70
C ASN A 268 15.83 6.61 -10.02
N ASN A 269 16.49 7.77 -9.95
CA ASN A 269 17.79 7.93 -9.28
C ASN A 269 17.64 8.21 -7.77
N GLY A 270 16.44 8.55 -7.30
CA GLY A 270 16.17 8.86 -5.90
C GLY A 270 15.20 10.01 -5.71
N VAL A 271 15.19 10.52 -4.48
CA VAL A 271 14.42 11.72 -4.10
C VAL A 271 15.39 12.86 -3.84
N PHE A 272 15.12 13.99 -4.46
CA PHE A 272 15.95 15.18 -4.39
C PHE A 272 15.13 16.32 -3.77
N THR A 273 15.66 16.89 -2.68
CA THR A 273 15.14 18.11 -2.05
C THR A 273 16.20 19.18 -2.20
N PHE A 274 15.87 20.32 -2.75
CA PHE A 274 16.88 21.32 -3.07
C PHE A 274 16.40 22.75 -2.85
N LYS A 275 17.35 23.61 -2.50
CA LYS A 275 17.12 25.03 -2.32
C LYS A 275 18.35 25.82 -2.74
N PRO A 276 18.20 26.85 -3.58
CA PRO A 276 19.28 27.78 -3.88
C PRO A 276 19.54 28.70 -2.70
N ILE A 277 20.78 29.17 -2.60
CA ILE A 277 21.18 30.22 -1.67
C ILE A 277 21.02 31.55 -2.40
N TYR A 278 20.20 32.41 -1.83
CA TYR A 278 19.98 33.77 -2.33
C TYR A 278 20.60 34.78 -1.38
N ILE A 279 21.39 35.67 -1.93
CA ILE A 279 21.78 36.90 -1.25
C ILE A 279 21.00 38.01 -1.94
N ASP A 280 19.80 38.28 -1.47
CA ASP A 280 18.91 39.26 -2.08
C ASP A 280 18.94 40.61 -1.36
N LYS A 281 18.50 41.64 -2.08
CA LYS A 281 18.42 43.01 -1.57
C LYS A 281 17.51 43.14 -0.35
N ASN A 282 16.37 42.43 -0.37
CA ASN A 282 15.36 42.54 0.70
C ASN A 282 15.88 41.99 2.03
N SER A 283 16.70 40.92 2.00
CA SER A 283 17.33 40.36 3.19
C SER A 283 18.39 41.30 3.79
N ILE A 284 19.03 42.10 2.99
CA ILE A 284 20.04 43.11 3.40
C ILE A 284 19.36 44.35 3.95
N ASP A 285 18.32 44.85 3.31
CA ASP A 285 17.53 46.01 3.75
C ASP A 285 16.90 45.77 5.13
N ASN A 286 16.49 44.54 5.43
CA ASN A 286 15.96 44.14 6.76
C ASN A 286 17.01 44.17 7.89
N LEU A 287 18.31 44.17 7.56
CA LEU A 287 19.38 44.24 8.54
C LEU A 287 19.76 45.67 8.92
N ASN A 288 19.20 46.72 8.27
CA ASN A 288 19.52 48.13 8.46
C ASN A 288 21.04 48.44 8.43
N ILE A 289 21.81 47.63 7.69
CA ILE A 289 23.29 47.69 7.70
C ILE A 289 23.81 48.72 6.69
N MET A 290 23.01 49.05 5.69
CA MET A 290 23.35 50.04 4.67
C MET A 290 22.11 50.81 4.21
N GLU A 291 22.21 52.14 4.15
CA GLU A 291 21.25 52.97 3.41
C GLU A 291 21.45 52.71 1.91
N GLU A 292 20.47 52.09 1.26
CA GLU A 292 20.42 51.79 -0.19
C GLU A 292 21.58 50.95 -0.79
N GLY A 293 22.09 49.95 -0.06
CA GLY A 293 23.12 49.05 -0.60
C GLY A 293 22.58 48.01 -1.59
N ASN A 294 23.20 47.85 -2.75
CA ASN A 294 22.95 46.74 -3.67
C ASN A 294 24.09 45.72 -3.60
N VAL A 295 23.79 44.47 -3.32
CA VAL A 295 24.78 43.38 -3.45
C VAL A 295 24.79 42.91 -4.89
N ILE A 296 25.97 42.93 -5.52
CA ILE A 296 26.19 42.32 -6.83
C ILE A 296 26.80 40.95 -6.62
N SER A 297 25.96 39.92 -6.72
CA SER A 297 26.39 38.52 -6.59
C SER A 297 26.08 37.72 -7.84
N GLU A 298 26.26 38.28 -9.04
CA GLU A 298 25.89 37.65 -10.31
C GLU A 298 26.49 36.25 -10.50
N ASP A 299 27.64 35.99 -9.88
CA ASP A 299 28.35 34.69 -9.98
C ASP A 299 28.15 33.77 -8.77
N VAL A 300 27.48 34.21 -7.72
CA VAL A 300 27.30 33.41 -6.49
C VAL A 300 25.92 32.79 -6.49
N LYS A 301 25.79 31.69 -7.14
CA LYS A 301 24.61 30.82 -7.06
C LYS A 301 25.04 29.44 -6.58
N TRP A 302 24.68 29.13 -5.37
CA TRP A 302 24.94 27.80 -4.78
C TRP A 302 23.61 27.10 -4.50
N PHE A 303 23.67 25.77 -4.42
CA PHE A 303 22.50 24.94 -4.14
C PHE A 303 22.82 24.00 -2.99
N VAL A 304 21.92 23.95 -2.03
CA VAL A 304 21.89 22.86 -1.04
C VAL A 304 20.97 21.78 -1.60
N VAL A 305 21.50 20.58 -1.74
CA VAL A 305 20.75 19.44 -2.27
C VAL A 305 20.84 18.26 -1.31
N SER A 306 19.69 17.78 -0.88
CA SER A 306 19.53 16.49 -0.17
C SER A 306 19.12 15.43 -1.19
N HIS A 307 19.81 14.31 -1.21
CA HIS A 307 19.57 13.23 -2.15
C HIS A 307 19.41 11.89 -1.41
N ILE A 308 18.18 11.36 -1.39
CA ILE A 308 17.88 10.00 -0.94
C ILE A 308 18.09 9.07 -2.14
N ASN A 309 19.20 8.34 -2.14
CA ASN A 309 19.52 7.40 -3.22
C ASN A 309 18.50 6.25 -3.27
N GLN A 310 18.23 5.73 -4.47
CA GLN A 310 17.31 4.60 -4.71
C GLN A 310 17.67 3.32 -3.91
N ASN A 311 18.93 3.15 -3.50
CA ASN A 311 19.39 1.99 -2.74
C ASN A 311 19.16 2.14 -1.22
N VAL A 312 18.76 3.31 -0.74
CA VAL A 312 18.47 3.54 0.68
C VAL A 312 17.09 2.96 1.02
N PRO A 313 16.93 2.28 2.19
CA PRO A 313 15.64 1.67 2.58
C PRO A 313 14.44 2.63 2.56
N ALA A 314 14.67 3.90 2.83
CA ALA A 314 13.64 4.94 2.82
C ALA A 314 13.04 5.17 1.43
N TYR A 315 13.77 4.90 0.35
CA TYR A 315 13.28 5.09 -1.02
C TYR A 315 12.07 4.22 -1.36
N LYS A 316 11.90 3.07 -0.69
CA LYS A 316 10.75 2.20 -0.92
C LYS A 316 9.40 2.90 -0.73
N PHE A 317 9.33 3.93 0.13
CA PHE A 317 8.10 4.69 0.38
C PHE A 317 7.74 5.66 -0.76
N PHE A 318 8.63 5.88 -1.70
CA PHE A 318 8.43 6.72 -2.88
C PHE A 318 8.08 5.93 -4.16
N VAL A 319 8.06 4.61 -4.06
CA VAL A 319 7.70 3.74 -5.18
C VAL A 319 6.19 3.79 -5.40
N THR A 320 5.77 4.34 -6.53
CA THR A 320 4.34 4.55 -6.86
C THR A 320 3.76 3.49 -7.79
N SER A 321 4.59 2.70 -8.47
CA SER A 321 4.13 1.62 -9.36
C SER A 321 3.32 0.58 -8.58
N PRO A 322 2.05 0.26 -8.97
CA PRO A 322 1.25 -0.72 -8.26
C PRO A 322 1.89 -2.13 -8.20
N ILE A 323 2.62 -2.51 -9.24
CA ILE A 323 3.30 -3.81 -9.31
C ILE A 323 4.47 -3.85 -8.32
N SER A 324 5.31 -2.83 -8.34
CA SER A 324 6.46 -2.74 -7.42
C SER A 324 6.01 -2.59 -5.97
N LEU A 325 4.97 -1.81 -5.71
CA LEU A 325 4.36 -1.68 -4.38
C LEU A 325 3.81 -3.03 -3.91
N GLY A 326 3.10 -3.76 -4.77
CA GLY A 326 2.60 -5.10 -4.48
C GLY A 326 3.73 -6.08 -4.13
N ALA A 327 4.85 -6.03 -4.85
CA ALA A 327 6.03 -6.87 -4.56
C ALA A 327 6.68 -6.53 -3.20
N ILE A 328 6.77 -5.26 -2.86
CA ILE A 328 7.29 -4.79 -1.56
C ILE A 328 6.36 -5.25 -0.43
N ILE A 329 5.04 -5.06 -0.60
CA ILE A 329 4.03 -5.48 0.38
C ILE A 329 4.09 -6.99 0.62
N LEU A 330 4.18 -7.78 -0.45
CA LEU A 330 4.33 -9.24 -0.36
C LEU A 330 5.58 -9.63 0.43
N LYS A 331 6.71 -9.02 0.13
CA LYS A 331 7.98 -9.31 0.79
C LYS A 331 7.97 -8.94 2.27
N ASP A 332 7.51 -7.72 2.59
CA ASP A 332 7.57 -7.17 3.95
C ASP A 332 6.48 -7.76 4.87
N ASN A 333 5.36 -8.24 4.29
CA ASN A 333 4.21 -8.76 5.04
C ASN A 333 3.94 -10.25 4.83
N LEU A 334 4.89 -11.02 4.31
CA LEU A 334 4.71 -12.45 4.06
C LEU A 334 4.16 -13.22 5.26
N PRO A 335 4.65 -13.05 6.50
CA PRO A 335 4.08 -13.75 7.67
C PRO A 335 2.62 -13.38 7.94
N LYS A 336 2.24 -12.11 7.77
CA LYS A 336 0.84 -11.65 7.95
C LYS A 336 -0.07 -12.26 6.88
N ILE A 337 0.38 -12.30 5.64
CA ILE A 337 -0.36 -12.89 4.51
C ILE A 337 -0.57 -14.39 4.72
N LEU A 338 0.45 -15.10 5.19
CA LEU A 338 0.34 -16.53 5.53
C LEU A 338 -0.66 -16.76 6.68
N LEU A 339 -0.62 -15.94 7.72
CA LEU A 339 -1.57 -16.02 8.83
C LEU A 339 -3.00 -15.77 8.36
N ILE A 340 -3.22 -14.76 7.54
CA ILE A 340 -4.54 -14.45 6.97
C ILE A 340 -5.03 -15.57 6.07
N SER A 341 -4.16 -16.15 5.25
CA SER A 341 -4.49 -17.31 4.42
C SER A 341 -4.93 -18.49 5.27
N LEU A 342 -4.25 -18.76 6.38
CA LEU A 342 -4.61 -19.80 7.33
C LEU A 342 -5.98 -19.53 7.97
N VAL A 343 -6.22 -18.30 8.45
CA VAL A 343 -7.50 -17.92 9.06
C VAL A 343 -8.64 -18.02 8.03
N ALA A 344 -8.43 -17.52 6.82
CA ALA A 344 -9.40 -17.63 5.73
C ALA A 344 -9.72 -19.08 5.39
N PHE A 345 -8.71 -19.96 5.36
CA PHE A 345 -8.87 -21.40 5.15
C PHE A 345 -9.70 -22.03 6.26
N LEU A 346 -9.40 -21.74 7.52
CA LEU A 346 -10.14 -22.29 8.68
C LEU A 346 -11.61 -21.84 8.67
N LEU A 347 -11.87 -20.56 8.40
CA LEU A 347 -13.24 -20.05 8.30
C LEU A 347 -14.01 -20.69 7.14
N ALA A 348 -13.39 -20.78 5.97
CA ALA A 348 -13.99 -21.46 4.83
C ALA A 348 -14.25 -22.94 5.10
N TYR A 349 -13.35 -23.63 5.81
CA TYR A 349 -13.52 -25.01 6.25
C TYR A 349 -14.69 -25.15 7.22
N LEU A 350 -14.84 -24.25 8.19
CA LEU A 350 -16.00 -24.23 9.10
C LEU A 350 -17.33 -24.05 8.35
N ILE A 351 -17.37 -23.13 7.39
CA ILE A 351 -18.53 -22.93 6.52
C ILE A 351 -18.84 -24.21 5.72
N TYR A 352 -17.83 -24.86 5.17
CA TYR A 352 -17.97 -26.12 4.45
C TYR A 352 -18.57 -27.22 5.34
N VAL A 353 -18.01 -27.45 6.54
CA VAL A 353 -18.48 -28.47 7.49
C VAL A 353 -19.92 -28.20 7.91
N ASN A 354 -20.21 -26.92 8.26
CA ASN A 354 -21.56 -26.52 8.68
C ASN A 354 -22.59 -26.74 7.56
N ARG A 355 -22.28 -26.34 6.32
CA ARG A 355 -23.14 -26.58 5.15
C ARG A 355 -23.34 -28.07 4.88
N ARG A 356 -22.26 -28.87 4.95
CA ARG A 356 -22.33 -30.30 4.75
C ARG A 356 -23.22 -30.97 5.81
N THR A 357 -23.07 -30.57 7.06
CA THR A 357 -23.88 -31.07 8.17
C THR A 357 -25.35 -30.65 8.00
N TYR A 358 -25.61 -29.40 7.66
CA TYR A 358 -26.95 -28.92 7.37
C TYR A 358 -27.65 -29.73 6.27
N PHE A 359 -26.99 -30.01 5.17
CA PHE A 359 -27.55 -30.80 4.08
C PHE A 359 -27.80 -32.26 4.52
N LYS A 360 -26.91 -32.87 5.32
CA LYS A 360 -27.12 -34.19 5.88
C LYS A 360 -28.32 -34.24 6.84
N VAL A 361 -28.38 -33.30 7.79
CA VAL A 361 -29.48 -33.22 8.75
C VAL A 361 -30.80 -32.99 8.02
N LYS A 362 -30.85 -32.10 7.06
CA LYS A 362 -32.03 -31.88 6.22
C LYS A 362 -32.43 -33.16 5.49
N TYR A 363 -31.48 -33.85 4.85
CA TYR A 363 -31.75 -35.05 4.11
C TYR A 363 -32.36 -36.13 5.02
N TYR A 364 -31.76 -36.43 6.17
CA TYR A 364 -32.29 -37.40 7.13
C TYR A 364 -33.59 -36.97 7.83
N SER A 365 -33.86 -35.68 7.87
CA SER A 365 -35.15 -35.17 8.37
C SER A 365 -36.29 -35.32 7.37
N GLU A 366 -36.00 -35.45 6.09
CA GLU A 366 -36.98 -35.52 5.00
C GLU A 366 -37.16 -36.94 4.48
N PHE A 367 -36.09 -37.75 4.43
CA PHE A 367 -36.09 -39.06 3.77
C PHE A 367 -35.92 -40.24 4.77
N ASP A 368 -36.51 -41.38 4.42
CA ASP A 368 -36.26 -42.64 5.09
C ASP A 368 -34.88 -43.20 4.70
N SER A 369 -34.13 -43.69 5.67
CA SER A 369 -32.74 -44.15 5.48
C SER A 369 -32.62 -45.41 4.63
N LEU A 370 -33.62 -46.32 4.68
CA LEU A 370 -33.60 -47.59 3.95
C LEU A 370 -34.05 -47.40 2.49
N THR A 371 -35.19 -46.72 2.30
CA THR A 371 -35.87 -46.67 0.99
C THR A 371 -35.58 -45.42 0.19
N GLN A 372 -35.03 -44.38 0.80
CA GLN A 372 -34.82 -43.09 0.19
C GLN A 372 -36.11 -42.41 -0.31
N LEU A 373 -37.26 -42.87 0.12
CA LEU A 373 -38.55 -42.21 0.01
C LEU A 373 -38.65 -41.13 1.11
N TYR A 374 -39.66 -40.28 1.03
CA TYR A 374 -39.92 -39.37 2.15
C TYR A 374 -40.28 -40.17 3.42
N ASN A 375 -39.80 -39.70 4.56
CA ASN A 375 -40.18 -40.34 5.84
C ASN A 375 -41.57 -39.85 6.28
N ARG A 376 -42.14 -40.57 7.29
CA ARG A 376 -43.47 -40.28 7.85
C ARG A 376 -43.67 -38.81 8.19
N ARG A 377 -42.71 -38.22 8.91
CA ARG A 377 -42.80 -36.82 9.38
C ARG A 377 -42.90 -35.82 8.22
N TYR A 378 -42.08 -35.97 7.20
CA TYR A 378 -42.08 -35.09 6.05
C TYR A 378 -43.30 -35.32 5.15
N GLY A 379 -43.71 -36.57 4.97
CA GLY A 379 -44.93 -36.91 4.25
C GLY A 379 -46.15 -36.25 4.85
N TYR A 380 -46.35 -36.38 6.17
CA TYR A 380 -47.42 -35.71 6.89
C TYR A 380 -47.40 -34.19 6.72
N TYR A 381 -46.21 -33.59 6.86
CA TYR A 381 -46.05 -32.13 6.68
C TYR A 381 -46.46 -31.69 5.27
N LYS A 382 -46.06 -32.43 4.25
CA LYS A 382 -46.37 -32.11 2.84
C LYS A 382 -47.86 -32.28 2.53
N ILE A 383 -48.47 -33.34 2.98
CA ILE A 383 -49.93 -33.62 2.78
C ILE A 383 -50.76 -32.56 3.50
N LYS A 384 -50.40 -32.27 4.75
CA LYS A 384 -51.07 -31.23 5.53
C LYS A 384 -50.96 -29.87 4.84
N ALA A 385 -49.78 -29.51 4.32
CA ALA A 385 -49.58 -28.26 3.58
C ALA A 385 -50.38 -28.18 2.28
N LEU A 386 -50.74 -29.32 1.65
CA LEU A 386 -51.63 -29.37 0.51
C LEU A 386 -53.06 -29.16 0.96
N ILE A 387 -53.53 -29.85 2.00
CA ILE A 387 -54.87 -29.65 2.55
C ILE A 387 -55.10 -28.18 2.95
N ASP A 388 -54.16 -27.58 3.70
CA ASP A 388 -54.25 -26.18 4.18
C ASP A 388 -54.21 -25.14 3.03
N ARG A 389 -53.60 -25.50 1.88
CA ARG A 389 -53.62 -24.66 0.68
C ARG A 389 -54.89 -24.77 -0.12
N ASP A 390 -55.56 -25.90 -0.08
CA ASP A 390 -56.71 -26.25 -0.91
C ASP A 390 -58.04 -25.64 -0.40
N GLU A 391 -58.06 -25.08 0.80
CA GLU A 391 -59.21 -24.30 1.23
C GLU A 391 -59.52 -23.10 0.28
N ARG A 392 -58.61 -22.82 -0.68
CA ARG A 392 -58.73 -21.70 -1.64
C ARG A 392 -58.78 -22.11 -3.12
N ARG A 393 -58.59 -23.39 -3.48
CA ARG A 393 -58.64 -23.89 -4.86
C ARG A 393 -59.13 -25.34 -4.87
N SER A 394 -60.05 -25.62 -5.75
CA SER A 394 -60.56 -27.01 -5.98
C SER A 394 -59.50 -27.88 -6.62
N ASN A 395 -58.53 -28.40 -5.87
CA ASN A 395 -57.56 -29.38 -6.35
C ASN A 395 -58.01 -30.75 -5.91
N ILE A 396 -58.05 -31.69 -6.82
CA ILE A 396 -58.33 -33.10 -6.59
C ILE A 396 -56.99 -33.74 -6.27
N PHE A 397 -56.88 -34.55 -5.24
CA PHE A 397 -55.76 -35.44 -5.03
C PHE A 397 -56.24 -36.73 -4.37
N SER A 398 -55.48 -37.79 -4.52
CA SER A 398 -55.80 -39.09 -3.89
C SER A 398 -54.64 -39.57 -3.01
N ILE A 399 -54.96 -40.24 -1.94
CA ILE A 399 -54.03 -40.90 -1.06
C ILE A 399 -54.17 -42.40 -1.19
N CYS A 400 -53.06 -43.08 -1.45
CA CYS A 400 -52.98 -44.56 -1.45
C CYS A 400 -52.15 -45.01 -0.24
N PHE A 401 -52.81 -45.71 0.68
CA PHE A 401 -52.13 -46.41 1.78
C PHE A 401 -51.75 -47.79 1.31
N ILE A 402 -50.54 -48.28 1.63
CA ILE A 402 -49.95 -49.49 1.07
C ILE A 402 -49.27 -50.26 2.19
N ASP A 403 -49.45 -51.56 2.22
CA ASP A 403 -48.81 -52.48 3.16
C ASP A 403 -48.21 -53.67 2.40
N ILE A 404 -46.96 -53.99 2.69
CA ILE A 404 -46.26 -55.13 2.06
C ILE A 404 -46.73 -56.43 2.68
N ASN A 405 -47.23 -57.36 1.86
CA ASN A 405 -47.75 -58.64 2.34
C ASN A 405 -46.61 -59.58 2.74
N GLY A 406 -46.72 -60.16 3.93
CA GLY A 406 -45.86 -61.25 4.39
C GLY A 406 -44.44 -60.88 4.77
N LEU A 407 -44.11 -59.59 4.97
CA LEU A 407 -42.77 -59.13 5.37
C LEU A 407 -42.25 -59.88 6.62
N LYS A 408 -43.12 -60.08 7.63
CA LYS A 408 -42.75 -60.82 8.84
C LYS A 408 -42.35 -62.24 8.51
N GLN A 409 -43.10 -62.97 7.69
CA GLN A 409 -42.77 -64.33 7.28
C GLN A 409 -41.41 -64.39 6.55
N ILE A 410 -41.14 -63.41 5.65
CA ILE A 410 -39.88 -63.31 4.90
C ILE A 410 -38.71 -63.08 5.89
N ASN A 411 -38.88 -62.18 6.85
CA ASN A 411 -37.88 -61.96 7.87
C ASN A 411 -37.59 -63.20 8.73
N ASP A 412 -38.65 -63.85 9.15
CA ASP A 412 -38.55 -65.04 10.06
C ASP A 412 -37.93 -66.23 9.35
N TYR A 413 -38.21 -66.48 8.05
CA TYR A 413 -37.74 -67.64 7.31
C TYR A 413 -36.44 -67.38 6.50
N LEU A 414 -36.22 -66.19 5.98
CA LEU A 414 -35.10 -65.85 5.07
C LEU A 414 -34.11 -64.90 5.71
N GLY A 415 -34.48 -64.25 6.78
CA GLY A 415 -33.67 -63.24 7.47
C GLY A 415 -33.94 -61.77 7.06
N HIS A 416 -33.58 -60.86 7.95
CA HIS A 416 -33.86 -59.42 7.78
C HIS A 416 -33.29 -58.80 6.50
N SER A 417 -32.18 -59.32 5.95
CA SER A 417 -31.60 -58.82 4.70
C SER A 417 -32.53 -58.99 3.49
N TYR A 418 -33.31 -60.08 3.47
CA TYR A 418 -34.32 -60.30 2.43
C TYR A 418 -35.55 -59.40 2.63
N GLY A 419 -35.91 -59.13 3.88
CA GLY A 419 -36.97 -58.17 4.17
C GLY A 419 -36.61 -56.75 3.80
N ASP A 420 -35.37 -56.35 4.07
CA ASP A 420 -34.86 -55.01 3.64
C ASP A 420 -34.81 -54.92 2.11
N GLU A 421 -34.37 -55.99 1.42
CA GLU A 421 -34.37 -56.06 -0.05
C GLU A 421 -35.80 -55.92 -0.61
N LEU A 422 -36.78 -56.63 -0.03
CA LEU A 422 -38.20 -56.50 -0.41
C LEU A 422 -38.70 -55.06 -0.24
N ILE A 423 -38.47 -54.44 0.90
CA ILE A 423 -38.86 -53.08 1.21
C ILE A 423 -38.24 -52.11 0.20
N ILE A 424 -36.95 -52.24 -0.09
CA ILE A 424 -36.25 -51.40 -1.06
C ILE A 424 -36.84 -51.60 -2.47
N THR A 425 -37.09 -52.86 -2.85
CA THR A 425 -37.63 -53.18 -4.18
C THR A 425 -39.02 -52.56 -4.40
N VAL A 426 -39.91 -52.70 -3.41
CA VAL A 426 -41.25 -52.10 -3.43
C VAL A 426 -41.15 -50.58 -3.56
N ALA A 427 -40.28 -49.94 -2.75
CA ALA A 427 -40.06 -48.49 -2.80
C ALA A 427 -39.54 -48.03 -4.16
N GLU A 428 -38.59 -48.76 -4.76
CA GLU A 428 -38.06 -48.43 -6.11
C GLU A 428 -39.12 -48.56 -7.20
N VAL A 429 -39.93 -49.58 -7.16
CA VAL A 429 -41.01 -49.76 -8.14
C VAL A 429 -42.02 -48.63 -8.00
N MET A 430 -42.48 -48.33 -6.79
CA MET A 430 -43.39 -47.22 -6.57
C MET A 430 -42.81 -45.91 -7.11
N LYS A 431 -41.56 -45.60 -6.76
CA LYS A 431 -40.90 -44.38 -7.20
C LYS A 431 -40.74 -44.26 -8.72
N LYS A 432 -40.57 -45.35 -9.44
CA LYS A 432 -40.46 -45.37 -10.90
C LYS A 432 -41.81 -45.18 -11.62
N GLN A 433 -42.93 -45.53 -10.98
CA GLN A 433 -44.26 -45.53 -11.55
C GLN A 433 -45.05 -44.23 -11.30
N ILE A 434 -44.61 -43.42 -10.33
CA ILE A 434 -45.21 -42.13 -9.98
C ILE A 434 -44.46 -40.97 -10.69
N ARG A 435 -45.11 -39.83 -10.79
CA ARG A 435 -44.56 -38.59 -11.34
C ARG A 435 -43.68 -37.88 -10.32
N ASP A 436 -42.82 -36.93 -10.78
CA ASP A 436 -41.98 -36.10 -9.90
C ASP A 436 -42.82 -35.22 -8.93
N GLU A 437 -44.05 -34.89 -9.29
CA GLU A 437 -44.99 -34.10 -8.53
C GLU A 437 -45.76 -34.91 -7.45
N ASP A 438 -45.79 -36.26 -7.58
CA ASP A 438 -46.37 -37.16 -6.62
C ASP A 438 -45.42 -37.37 -5.42
N LEU A 439 -45.97 -37.82 -4.30
CA LEU A 439 -45.21 -37.99 -3.08
C LEU A 439 -45.28 -39.46 -2.61
N ALA A 440 -44.14 -40.15 -2.64
CA ALA A 440 -44.05 -41.47 -2.01
C ALA A 440 -43.40 -41.37 -0.63
N VAL A 441 -44.04 -41.92 0.37
CA VAL A 441 -43.67 -41.82 1.78
C VAL A 441 -43.58 -43.22 2.38
N ARG A 442 -42.56 -43.52 3.19
CA ARG A 442 -42.54 -44.69 4.08
C ARG A 442 -43.01 -44.26 5.45
N LEU A 443 -44.08 -44.88 5.94
CA LEU A 443 -44.65 -44.61 7.26
C LEU A 443 -43.89 -45.33 8.37
N GLY A 444 -43.40 -46.54 8.09
CA GLY A 444 -42.59 -47.38 8.98
C GLY A 444 -42.83 -48.87 8.70
N GLY A 445 -41.86 -49.73 9.03
CA GLY A 445 -41.98 -51.17 8.78
C GLY A 445 -42.29 -51.49 7.30
N ASP A 446 -43.47 -52.06 7.08
CA ASP A 446 -44.06 -52.48 5.80
C ASP A 446 -45.06 -51.51 5.19
N GLU A 447 -45.31 -50.35 5.87
CA GLU A 447 -46.32 -49.38 5.50
C GLU A 447 -45.77 -48.24 4.66
N PHE A 448 -46.48 -47.93 3.58
CA PHE A 448 -46.17 -46.82 2.68
C PHE A 448 -47.43 -46.00 2.38
N LEU A 449 -47.18 -44.77 1.87
CA LEU A 449 -48.24 -43.90 1.42
C LEU A 449 -47.80 -43.19 0.13
N ILE A 450 -48.67 -43.18 -0.86
CA ILE A 450 -48.48 -42.35 -2.06
C ILE A 450 -49.57 -41.26 -2.07
N LEU A 451 -49.14 -40.04 -2.29
CA LEU A 451 -50.09 -38.96 -2.65
C LEU A 451 -49.97 -38.72 -4.14
N PHE A 452 -51.06 -38.92 -4.86
CA PHE A 452 -51.20 -38.60 -6.28
C PHE A 452 -51.80 -37.21 -6.40
N LYS A 453 -51.02 -36.31 -6.92
CA LYS A 453 -51.40 -34.92 -7.03
C LYS A 453 -52.22 -34.69 -8.31
N ASP A 454 -53.29 -33.93 -8.23
CA ASP A 454 -54.20 -33.60 -9.37
C ASP A 454 -54.72 -34.87 -10.06
N VAL A 455 -55.06 -35.95 -9.30
CA VAL A 455 -55.50 -37.28 -9.79
C VAL A 455 -56.64 -37.78 -8.89
N ASP A 456 -57.72 -38.21 -9.52
CA ASP A 456 -58.87 -38.82 -8.86
C ASP A 456 -58.60 -40.27 -8.41
N ALA A 457 -59.58 -40.91 -7.72
CA ALA A 457 -59.46 -42.26 -7.27
C ALA A 457 -59.32 -43.29 -8.41
N ASP A 458 -60.09 -43.14 -9.49
CA ASP A 458 -60.13 -44.09 -10.61
C ASP A 458 -58.81 -44.07 -11.42
N GLU A 459 -58.21 -42.87 -11.59
CA GLU A 459 -56.91 -42.72 -12.26
C GLU A 459 -55.78 -43.24 -11.33
N SER A 460 -55.92 -43.03 -10.02
CA SER A 460 -54.98 -43.56 -9.04
C SER A 460 -54.98 -45.11 -9.02
N GLU A 461 -56.13 -45.77 -9.18
CA GLU A 461 -56.23 -47.23 -9.31
C GLU A 461 -55.52 -47.75 -10.57
N LYS A 462 -55.54 -47.01 -11.66
CA LYS A 462 -54.75 -47.35 -12.85
C LYS A 462 -53.24 -47.24 -12.62
N ILE A 463 -52.80 -46.23 -11.85
CA ILE A 463 -51.39 -46.11 -11.47
C ILE A 463 -50.99 -47.27 -10.57
N TRP A 464 -51.81 -47.61 -9.59
CA TRP A 464 -51.56 -48.76 -8.70
C TRP A 464 -51.50 -50.06 -9.50
N SER A 465 -52.41 -50.29 -10.42
CA SER A 465 -52.39 -51.47 -11.30
C SER A 465 -51.09 -51.64 -12.08
N ARG A 466 -50.46 -50.51 -12.50
CA ARG A 466 -49.12 -50.53 -13.14
C ARG A 466 -48.03 -50.91 -12.12
N ILE A 467 -48.13 -50.46 -10.88
CA ILE A 467 -47.21 -50.85 -9.80
C ILE A 467 -47.26 -52.35 -9.59
N VAL A 468 -48.48 -52.92 -9.44
CA VAL A 468 -48.71 -54.37 -9.28
C VAL A 468 -48.24 -55.16 -10.51
N ALA A 469 -48.48 -54.68 -11.72
CA ALA A 469 -47.95 -55.34 -12.93
C ALA A 469 -46.41 -55.41 -12.91
N ASN A 470 -45.70 -54.39 -12.42
CA ASN A 470 -44.25 -54.42 -12.24
C ASN A 470 -43.82 -55.38 -11.15
N PHE A 471 -44.56 -55.51 -10.02
CA PHE A 471 -44.28 -56.54 -9.03
C PHE A 471 -44.38 -57.95 -9.67
N ASN A 472 -45.42 -58.21 -10.46
CA ASN A 472 -45.59 -59.48 -11.13
C ASN A 472 -44.48 -59.74 -12.17
N GLU A 473 -44.08 -58.74 -12.94
CA GLU A 473 -42.94 -58.85 -13.86
C GLU A 473 -41.64 -59.24 -13.13
N ILE A 474 -41.34 -58.60 -11.99
CA ILE A 474 -40.16 -58.93 -11.17
C ILE A 474 -40.33 -60.36 -10.63
N ASN A 475 -41.50 -60.73 -10.13
CA ASN A 475 -41.79 -62.04 -9.60
C ASN A 475 -41.60 -63.17 -10.65
N GLU A 476 -41.86 -62.88 -11.91
CA GLU A 476 -41.67 -63.84 -13.02
C GLU A 476 -40.22 -63.90 -13.51
N LYS A 477 -39.58 -62.77 -13.66
CA LYS A 477 -38.22 -62.67 -14.23
C LYS A 477 -37.14 -63.03 -13.25
N GLU A 478 -37.29 -62.60 -11.98
CA GLU A 478 -36.27 -62.80 -10.95
C GLU A 478 -36.62 -63.99 -10.06
N LYS A 479 -35.71 -64.96 -9.99
CA LYS A 479 -35.89 -66.15 -9.15
C LYS A 479 -35.59 -65.84 -7.69
N ARG A 480 -36.32 -64.88 -7.09
CA ARG A 480 -36.21 -64.61 -5.65
C ARG A 480 -36.88 -65.67 -4.83
N PRO A 481 -36.40 -66.03 -3.61
CA PRO A 481 -37.01 -67.01 -2.73
C PRO A 481 -38.35 -66.59 -2.12
N TYR A 482 -38.82 -65.40 -2.46
CA TYR A 482 -40.07 -64.79 -2.04
C TYR A 482 -40.84 -64.16 -3.18
N ILE A 483 -42.10 -63.82 -2.97
CA ILE A 483 -43.00 -63.15 -3.90
C ILE A 483 -43.26 -61.78 -3.39
N ILE A 484 -43.07 -60.77 -4.25
CA ILE A 484 -43.40 -59.35 -3.97
C ILE A 484 -44.94 -59.23 -4.12
N SER A 485 -45.56 -58.79 -3.04
CA SER A 485 -47.00 -58.51 -2.99
C SER A 485 -47.25 -57.37 -2.01
N ALA A 486 -48.16 -56.49 -2.32
CA ALA A 486 -48.61 -55.44 -1.41
C ALA A 486 -50.12 -55.25 -1.55
N SER A 487 -50.75 -54.88 -0.46
CA SER A 487 -52.17 -54.49 -0.40
C SER A 487 -52.28 -52.98 -0.37
N HIS A 488 -53.37 -52.43 -0.88
CA HIS A 488 -53.56 -51.01 -0.97
C HIS A 488 -55.00 -50.55 -0.69
N GLY A 489 -55.14 -49.25 -0.35
CA GLY A 489 -56.44 -48.59 -0.27
C GLY A 489 -56.34 -47.15 -0.73
N ILE A 490 -57.15 -46.77 -1.68
CA ILE A 490 -57.14 -45.43 -2.28
C ILE A 490 -58.35 -44.64 -1.79
N ILE A 491 -58.12 -43.39 -1.34
CA ILE A 491 -59.15 -42.44 -0.97
C ILE A 491 -58.86 -41.14 -1.70
N GLU A 492 -59.88 -40.62 -2.37
CA GLU A 492 -59.88 -39.27 -2.96
C GLU A 492 -60.16 -38.23 -1.88
N TYR A 493 -59.45 -37.13 -1.93
CA TYR A 493 -59.71 -35.97 -1.09
C TYR A 493 -60.86 -35.13 -1.68
N ASP A 494 -61.93 -35.05 -0.92
CA ASP A 494 -63.10 -34.21 -1.23
C ASP A 494 -63.08 -32.97 -0.35
N ASN A 495 -62.81 -31.82 -0.96
CA ASN A 495 -62.77 -30.53 -0.30
C ASN A 495 -64.07 -30.15 0.38
N ASN A 496 -65.21 -30.66 -0.11
CA ASN A 496 -66.52 -30.39 0.47
C ASN A 496 -66.73 -31.04 1.86
N GLN A 497 -65.98 -32.08 2.14
CA GLN A 497 -66.09 -32.84 3.41
C GLN A 497 -65.11 -32.39 4.49
N LYS A 498 -64.21 -31.40 4.21
CA LYS A 498 -63.22 -30.81 5.12
C LYS A 498 -62.49 -31.87 5.99
N ARG A 499 -62.04 -32.95 5.38
CA ARG A 499 -61.37 -34.06 6.10
C ARG A 499 -59.93 -33.67 6.44
N GLY A 500 -59.53 -33.96 7.68
CA GLY A 500 -58.14 -33.87 8.08
C GLY A 500 -57.28 -35.02 7.51
N ILE A 501 -55.96 -34.88 7.55
CA ILE A 501 -54.98 -35.88 7.07
C ILE A 501 -55.18 -37.24 7.79
N ASP A 502 -55.46 -37.24 9.08
CA ASP A 502 -55.63 -38.46 9.86
C ASP A 502 -56.90 -39.25 9.44
N ASP A 503 -58.02 -38.55 9.14
CA ASP A 503 -59.24 -39.18 8.61
C ASP A 503 -59.02 -39.81 7.23
N LEU A 504 -58.27 -39.13 6.35
CA LEU A 504 -57.93 -39.66 5.02
C LEU A 504 -57.07 -40.91 5.11
N ILE A 505 -56.04 -40.90 5.95
CA ILE A 505 -55.14 -42.03 6.15
C ILE A 505 -55.92 -43.19 6.77
N THR A 506 -56.76 -42.95 7.79
CA THR A 506 -57.57 -44.01 8.43
C THR A 506 -58.52 -44.70 7.42
N LYS A 507 -59.16 -43.91 6.57
CA LYS A 507 -60.05 -44.52 5.54
C LYS A 507 -59.33 -45.26 4.44
N ALA A 508 -58.14 -44.79 4.08
CA ALA A 508 -57.27 -45.53 3.14
C ALA A 508 -56.76 -46.83 3.75
N ASP A 509 -56.35 -46.82 5.01
CA ASP A 509 -55.95 -47.99 5.75
C ASP A 509 -57.12 -49.01 5.90
N GLU A 510 -58.31 -48.59 6.23
CA GLU A 510 -59.50 -49.45 6.26
C GLU A 510 -59.74 -50.16 4.93
N LYS A 511 -59.61 -49.46 3.80
CA LYS A 511 -59.71 -50.10 2.48
C LYS A 511 -58.57 -51.10 2.21
N MET A 512 -57.36 -50.73 2.53
CA MET A 512 -56.16 -51.57 2.38
C MET A 512 -56.33 -52.86 3.23
N TYR A 513 -56.84 -52.74 4.44
CA TYR A 513 -57.05 -53.87 5.32
C TYR A 513 -58.04 -54.88 4.74
N LEU A 514 -59.13 -54.43 4.11
CA LEU A 514 -60.09 -55.31 3.44
C LEU A 514 -59.44 -56.10 2.31
N GLU A 515 -58.64 -55.44 1.47
CA GLU A 515 -57.90 -56.11 0.38
C GLU A 515 -56.87 -57.10 0.95
N LYS A 516 -56.16 -56.71 2.02
CA LYS A 516 -55.15 -57.56 2.71
C LYS A 516 -55.74 -58.88 3.22
N GLU A 517 -56.96 -58.84 3.77
CA GLU A 517 -57.67 -60.02 4.22
C GLU A 517 -58.05 -60.94 3.07
N GLU A 518 -58.38 -60.40 1.90
CA GLU A 518 -58.65 -61.23 0.71
C GLU A 518 -57.39 -61.88 0.16
N ILE A 519 -56.33 -61.13 0.06
CA ILE A 519 -55.04 -61.58 -0.48
C ILE A 519 -54.44 -62.67 0.44
N LYS A 520 -54.51 -62.54 1.74
CA LYS A 520 -54.00 -63.51 2.73
C LYS A 520 -54.62 -64.92 2.59
N LYS A 521 -55.85 -65.04 2.10
CA LYS A 521 -56.52 -66.36 1.96
C LYS A 521 -55.82 -67.25 0.94
N ASN A 522 -55.16 -66.66 -0.07
CA ASN A 522 -54.60 -67.38 -1.21
C ASN A 522 -53.11 -67.16 -1.46
N LEU A 523 -52.43 -66.30 -0.70
CA LEU A 523 -51.05 -65.91 -0.91
C LEU A 523 -50.07 -66.68 -0.03
N ASN A 524 -49.16 -67.43 -0.64
CA ASN A 524 -47.96 -67.93 0.00
C ASN A 524 -46.75 -67.07 -0.50
N VAL A 525 -46.20 -66.20 0.37
CA VAL A 525 -45.14 -65.27 0.01
C VAL A 525 -43.75 -65.93 -0.10
N ILE A 526 -43.58 -67.13 0.43
CA ILE A 526 -42.34 -67.88 0.37
C ILE A 526 -42.44 -68.97 -0.72
N ARG A 527 -41.54 -68.94 -1.68
CA ARG A 527 -41.46 -69.93 -2.74
C ARG A 527 -40.90 -71.21 -2.17
N PRO A 528 -41.51 -72.41 -2.52
CA PRO A 528 -40.94 -73.68 -2.13
C PRO A 528 -39.52 -73.77 -2.75
N LYS A 529 -38.58 -74.31 -1.95
CA LYS A 529 -37.25 -74.68 -2.45
C LYS A 529 -37.41 -75.66 -3.63
N VAL A 530 -37.03 -75.28 -4.85
CA VAL A 530 -36.93 -76.17 -6.01
C VAL A 530 -35.69 -77.05 -5.86
#